data_e0f685943065608f5b20421a4644fc03
#
_entry.id   e0f685943065608f5b20421a4644fc03
#
_cell.length_a   1.000
_cell.length_b   1.000
_cell.length_c   1.000
_cell.angle_alpha   90.00
_cell.angle_beta   90.00
_cell.angle_gamma   90.00
#
_symmetry.space_group_name_H-M   'P 1'
#
loop_
_entity.id
_entity.type
_entity.pdbx_description
1 polymer ?
#
loop_
_entity_poly.entity_id
_entity_poly.type
_entity_poly.pdbx_seq_one_letter_code
_entity_poly.pdbx_strand_id
1 'polypeptide(L)'
;MKGEDKMKQTIMGIGLIVGVLVGFVPSVDAQTQKKPVDIEACMSWKRVESPDISPTGRWVTYRIAPMEYNPENTDAKTVHLFDTRTRKEILLDDVENIEFYNSDQALSYQKADSTGNMKTILMELPSGIKKEWKYKESFRPVNGTPYSVSVTNVPKDTVNHVPSFNRLVVRHLKTGTAFQIDSIGYYTLYNEGRSIIFVRRQAKGNALCYGPLTGPYQTIYQSAVKKEPVSFSLD
;
A
#
# COMPACT_ATOMS: atom_id res chain seq x y z
N MET A 1 60.71 27.99 50.08
CA MET A 1 60.43 28.94 49.03
C MET A 1 60.95 28.45 47.68
N LYS A 2 60.42 27.31 47.13
CA LYS A 2 60.83 26.76 45.82
C LYS A 2 59.67 26.23 45.00
N GLY A 3 58.41 26.47 45.44
CA GLY A 3 57.18 25.93 44.77
C GLY A 3 56.34 26.96 43.99
N GLU A 4 56.49 28.24 44.29
CA GLU A 4 55.65 29.28 43.69
C GLU A 4 56.11 29.72 42.28
N ASP A 5 57.37 29.65 41.96
CA ASP A 5 57.85 30.07 40.63
C ASP A 5 57.54 29.10 39.51
N LYS A 6 57.40 27.81 39.81
CA LYS A 6 57.01 26.83 38.79
C LYS A 6 55.54 26.95 38.35
N MET A 7 54.67 27.38 39.26
CA MET A 7 53.25 27.54 38.95
C MET A 7 52.95 28.76 38.09
N LYS A 8 53.71 29.83 38.24
CA LYS A 8 53.59 31.06 37.47
C LYS A 8 54.07 30.89 36.03
N GLN A 9 55.11 30.07 35.79
CA GLN A 9 55.57 29.76 34.42
C GLN A 9 54.61 28.84 33.66
N THR A 10 53.93 27.92 34.36
CA THR A 10 52.95 27.01 33.70
C THR A 10 51.67 27.75 33.29
N ILE A 11 51.22 28.72 34.08
CA ILE A 11 50.01 29.51 33.76
C ILE A 11 50.25 30.45 32.55
N MET A 12 51.49 31.01 32.45
CA MET A 12 51.88 31.92 31.39
C MET A 12 51.99 31.17 30.01
N GLY A 13 52.40 29.89 30.04
CA GLY A 13 52.49 29.05 28.83
C GLY A 13 51.10 28.63 28.27
N ILE A 14 50.13 28.39 29.14
CA ILE A 14 48.79 27.99 28.72
C ILE A 14 48.00 29.17 28.13
N GLY A 15 48.19 30.38 28.67
CA GLY A 15 47.53 31.57 28.13
C GLY A 15 47.96 31.92 26.70
N LEU A 16 49.23 31.64 26.33
CA LEU A 16 49.73 31.94 24.98
C LEU A 16 49.27 30.94 23.93
N ILE A 17 49.03 29.67 24.30
CA ILE A 17 48.54 28.64 23.38
C ILE A 17 47.05 28.85 23.08
N VAL A 18 46.24 29.29 24.04
CA VAL A 18 44.80 29.55 23.82
C VAL A 18 44.58 30.80 22.95
N GLY A 19 45.46 31.79 23.02
CA GLY A 19 45.37 33.01 22.21
C GLY A 19 45.66 32.78 20.71
N VAL A 20 46.49 31.78 20.39
CA VAL A 20 46.84 31.48 18.96
C VAL A 20 45.79 30.61 18.30
N LEU A 21 44.98 29.82 19.04
CA LEU A 21 43.93 28.96 18.49
C LEU A 21 42.63 29.70 18.14
N VAL A 22 42.39 30.90 18.66
CA VAL A 22 41.19 31.69 18.38
C VAL A 22 41.34 32.57 17.10
N GLY A 23 42.56 32.72 16.58
CA GLY A 23 42.85 33.61 15.44
C GLY A 23 42.69 32.99 14.05
N PHE A 24 42.53 31.67 13.94
CA PHE A 24 42.30 30.96 12.66
C PHE A 24 40.90 30.40 12.61
N VAL A 25 39.88 31.26 12.58
CA VAL A 25 38.59 30.87 11.96
C VAL A 25 38.79 31.10 10.46
N PRO A 26 38.93 30.07 9.64
CA PRO A 26 38.83 30.27 8.21
C PRO A 26 37.45 30.84 7.96
N SER A 27 37.35 32.08 7.49
CA SER A 27 36.15 32.61 6.91
C SER A 27 35.83 31.68 5.70
N VAL A 28 35.00 30.69 5.97
CA VAL A 28 34.40 29.92 4.89
C VAL A 28 33.42 30.90 4.22
N ASP A 29 33.95 31.70 3.29
CA ASP A 29 33.13 32.34 2.27
C ASP A 29 32.46 31.23 1.42
N ALA A 30 31.48 30.57 2.05
CA ALA A 30 30.54 29.74 1.32
C ALA A 30 29.53 30.64 0.59
N GLN A 31 30.02 31.61 -0.16
CA GLN A 31 29.30 32.13 -1.31
C GLN A 31 29.36 31.04 -2.39
N THR A 32 28.62 29.95 -2.17
CA THR A 32 28.17 29.13 -3.28
C THR A 32 27.45 30.07 -4.22
N GLN A 33 28.14 30.50 -5.27
CA GLN A 33 27.59 31.26 -6.36
C GLN A 33 26.42 30.43 -6.87
N LYS A 34 25.19 30.79 -6.45
CA LYS A 34 23.98 30.09 -6.90
C LYS A 34 23.96 30.20 -8.42
N LYS A 35 24.19 29.06 -9.10
CA LYS A 35 24.08 29.02 -10.55
C LYS A 35 22.70 29.54 -10.92
N PRO A 36 22.59 30.52 -11.83
CA PRO A 36 21.29 30.97 -12.29
C PRO A 36 20.53 29.79 -12.88
N VAL A 37 19.26 29.67 -12.54
CA VAL A 37 18.39 28.64 -13.08
C VAL A 37 18.07 29.04 -14.51
N ASP A 38 18.54 28.27 -15.48
CA ASP A 38 18.21 28.45 -16.88
C ASP A 38 16.98 27.62 -17.29
N ILE A 39 16.46 27.89 -18.48
CA ILE A 39 15.27 27.18 -18.99
C ILE A 39 15.54 25.69 -19.14
N GLU A 40 16.73 25.29 -19.56
CA GLU A 40 17.11 23.88 -19.72
C GLU A 40 17.14 23.16 -18.38
N ALA A 41 17.64 23.82 -17.32
CA ALA A 41 17.57 23.31 -15.97
C ALA A 41 16.13 23.12 -15.51
N CYS A 42 15.24 24.09 -15.78
CA CYS A 42 13.80 23.98 -15.46
C CYS A 42 13.13 22.82 -16.20
N MET A 43 13.43 22.62 -17.48
CA MET A 43 12.88 21.52 -18.28
C MET A 43 13.36 20.13 -17.81
N SER A 44 14.52 20.07 -17.17
CA SER A 44 15.02 18.82 -16.57
C SER A 44 14.39 18.47 -15.23
N TRP A 45 13.63 19.38 -14.63
CA TRP A 45 13.01 19.16 -13.34
C TRP A 45 11.94 18.07 -13.41
N LYS A 46 11.90 17.28 -12.35
CA LYS A 46 10.92 16.22 -12.19
C LYS A 46 10.06 16.52 -10.98
N ARG A 47 8.83 16.04 -11.02
CA ARG A 47 7.89 16.12 -9.90
C ARG A 47 7.58 14.74 -9.38
N VAL A 48 7.31 14.66 -8.09
CA VAL A 48 6.79 13.45 -7.46
C VAL A 48 5.27 13.44 -7.62
N GLU A 49 4.73 12.35 -8.15
CA GLU A 49 3.30 12.14 -8.35
C GLU A 49 2.80 10.98 -7.52
N SER A 50 1.53 11.07 -7.08
CA SER A 50 0.81 10.02 -6.37
C SER A 50 1.62 9.39 -5.23
N PRO A 51 2.22 10.21 -4.32
CA PRO A 51 2.90 9.65 -3.18
C PRO A 51 1.88 9.00 -2.25
N ASP A 52 2.20 7.81 -1.77
CA ASP A 52 1.46 7.11 -0.74
C ASP A 52 2.43 6.52 0.28
N ILE A 53 2.00 6.48 1.54
CA ILE A 53 2.83 5.98 2.63
C ILE A 53 2.09 4.84 3.35
N SER A 54 2.80 3.78 3.59
CA SER A 54 2.25 2.64 4.32
C SER A 54 1.87 3.00 5.77
N PRO A 55 0.93 2.27 6.39
CA PRO A 55 0.43 2.58 7.74
C PRO A 55 1.50 2.72 8.82
N THR A 56 2.63 2.01 8.72
CA THR A 56 3.73 2.13 9.67
C THR A 56 4.77 3.20 9.31
N GLY A 57 4.63 3.84 8.13
CA GLY A 57 5.60 4.80 7.62
C GLY A 57 6.89 4.17 7.08
N ARG A 58 6.96 2.83 7.03
CA ARG A 58 8.18 2.16 6.56
C ARG A 58 8.33 2.22 5.04
N TRP A 59 7.25 2.09 4.30
CA TRP A 59 7.27 2.04 2.85
C TRP A 59 6.60 3.26 2.25
N VAL A 60 7.18 3.76 1.18
CA VAL A 60 6.63 4.86 0.39
C VAL A 60 6.54 4.42 -1.06
N THR A 61 5.40 4.63 -1.70
CA THR A 61 5.26 4.52 -3.14
C THR A 61 5.12 5.91 -3.74
N TYR A 62 5.71 6.12 -4.91
CA TYR A 62 5.59 7.36 -5.66
C TYR A 62 5.95 7.14 -7.13
N ARG A 63 5.60 8.09 -7.97
CA ARG A 63 6.04 8.18 -9.37
C ARG A 63 6.88 9.43 -9.55
N ILE A 64 7.79 9.36 -10.52
CA ILE A 64 8.57 10.53 -10.96
C ILE A 64 8.11 10.86 -12.37
N ALA A 65 7.64 12.10 -12.57
CA ALA A 65 7.21 12.61 -13.86
C ALA A 65 7.98 13.89 -14.21
N PRO A 66 8.18 14.22 -15.49
CA PRO A 66 8.67 15.52 -15.91
C PRO A 66 7.75 16.64 -15.41
N MET A 67 8.29 17.85 -15.23
CA MET A 67 7.48 19.02 -14.88
C MET A 67 6.48 19.36 -15.99
N GLU A 68 6.89 19.24 -17.24
CA GLU A 68 5.99 19.37 -18.39
C GLU A 68 5.24 18.07 -18.64
N TYR A 69 3.92 18.20 -18.76
CA TYR A 69 3.07 17.08 -19.13
C TYR A 69 3.34 16.67 -20.58
N ASN A 70 3.98 15.51 -20.76
CA ASN A 70 4.10 14.86 -22.07
C ASN A 70 3.37 13.51 -22.01
N PRO A 71 2.25 13.32 -22.72
CA PRO A 71 1.50 12.08 -22.70
C PRO A 71 2.27 10.87 -23.28
N GLU A 72 3.33 11.13 -24.05
CA GLU A 72 4.20 10.09 -24.61
C GLU A 72 5.29 9.64 -23.63
N ASN A 73 5.44 10.32 -22.49
CA ASN A 73 6.47 9.99 -21.53
C ASN A 73 6.09 8.76 -20.71
N THR A 74 6.76 7.65 -21.00
CA THR A 74 6.55 6.36 -20.32
C THR A 74 7.14 6.31 -18.91
N ASP A 75 8.03 7.23 -18.54
CA ASP A 75 8.67 7.26 -17.21
C ASP A 75 7.65 7.41 -16.07
N ALA A 76 6.52 8.08 -16.35
CA ALA A 76 5.43 8.24 -15.38
C ALA A 76 4.71 6.93 -15.03
N LYS A 77 4.97 5.82 -15.73
CA LYS A 77 4.35 4.51 -15.46
C LYS A 77 5.08 3.69 -14.43
N THR A 78 6.36 4.00 -14.19
CA THR A 78 7.15 3.30 -13.18
C THR A 78 6.81 3.82 -11.79
N VAL A 79 6.47 2.91 -10.90
CA VAL A 79 6.26 3.20 -9.48
C VAL A 79 7.52 2.84 -8.70
N HIS A 80 7.95 3.77 -7.90
CA HIS A 80 9.04 3.61 -6.96
C HIS A 80 8.49 3.12 -5.63
N LEU A 81 8.96 1.97 -5.14
CA LEU A 81 8.67 1.46 -3.81
C LEU A 81 9.94 1.61 -2.96
N PHE A 82 9.92 2.54 -2.02
CA PHE A 82 11.06 2.92 -1.20
C PHE A 82 10.92 2.42 0.24
N ASP A 83 11.92 1.70 0.76
CA ASP A 83 12.03 1.31 2.17
C ASP A 83 12.76 2.42 2.95
N THR A 84 12.05 3.17 3.78
CA THR A 84 12.60 4.28 4.57
C THR A 84 13.65 3.82 5.58
N ARG A 85 13.59 2.56 6.03
CA ARG A 85 14.54 1.99 7.02
C ARG A 85 15.86 1.60 6.36
N THR A 86 15.82 0.90 5.22
CA THR A 86 17.03 0.40 4.54
C THR A 86 17.51 1.34 3.45
N ARG A 87 16.73 2.34 3.08
CA ARG A 87 16.93 3.27 1.95
C ARG A 87 17.09 2.56 0.60
N LYS A 88 16.52 1.36 0.49
CA LYS A 88 16.47 0.61 -0.77
C LYS A 88 15.20 0.93 -1.53
N GLU A 89 15.32 0.88 -2.84
CA GLU A 89 14.25 1.15 -3.77
C GLU A 89 14.01 -0.06 -4.66
N ILE A 90 12.74 -0.32 -4.97
CA ILE A 90 12.29 -1.33 -5.93
C ILE A 90 11.45 -0.61 -6.98
N LEU A 91 11.76 -0.83 -8.25
CA LEU A 91 11.00 -0.29 -9.35
C LEU A 91 9.93 -1.29 -9.80
N LEU A 92 8.71 -0.79 -9.96
CA LEU A 92 7.56 -1.56 -10.40
C LEU A 92 7.04 -0.92 -11.70
N ASP A 93 7.33 -1.55 -12.84
CA ASP A 93 6.97 -1.03 -14.14
C ASP A 93 5.56 -1.43 -14.55
N ASP A 94 4.82 -0.49 -15.15
CA ASP A 94 3.47 -0.67 -15.68
C ASP A 94 2.49 -1.26 -14.66
N VAL A 95 2.50 -0.72 -13.43
CA VAL A 95 1.62 -1.17 -12.37
C VAL A 95 0.56 -0.12 -12.03
N GLU A 96 -0.61 -0.61 -11.65
CA GLU A 96 -1.78 0.18 -11.26
C GLU A 96 -2.37 -0.34 -9.93
N ASN A 97 -3.27 0.45 -9.33
CA ASN A 97 -4.07 0.06 -8.16
C ASN A 97 -3.20 -0.53 -7.02
N ILE A 98 -2.22 0.27 -6.59
CA ILE A 98 -1.28 -0.12 -5.55
C ILE A 98 -1.92 0.09 -4.18
N GLU A 99 -1.80 -0.90 -3.31
CA GLU A 99 -2.37 -0.85 -1.97
C GLU A 99 -1.52 -1.64 -0.97
N PHE A 100 -1.24 -1.04 0.20
CA PHE A 100 -0.52 -1.70 1.29
C PHE A 100 -1.45 -2.54 2.16
N TYR A 101 -0.94 -3.68 2.64
CA TYR A 101 -1.69 -4.64 3.46
C TYR A 101 -0.92 -5.12 4.67
N ASN A 102 -1.67 -5.58 5.67
CA ASN A 102 -1.15 -6.23 6.88
C ASN A 102 -0.04 -5.41 7.54
N SER A 103 -0.32 -4.14 7.86
CA SER A 103 0.67 -3.28 8.53
C SER A 103 2.03 -3.38 7.85
N ASP A 104 2.06 -3.21 6.51
CA ASP A 104 3.27 -3.17 5.67
C ASP A 104 3.96 -4.51 5.41
N GLN A 105 3.28 -5.62 5.65
CA GLN A 105 3.85 -6.94 5.32
C GLN A 105 3.66 -7.32 3.86
N ALA A 106 2.76 -6.66 3.15
CA ALA A 106 2.49 -6.93 1.75
C ALA A 106 2.05 -5.68 0.98
N LEU A 107 2.33 -5.69 -0.31
CA LEU A 107 1.86 -4.73 -1.31
C LEU A 107 1.07 -5.48 -2.39
N SER A 108 -0.14 -5.02 -2.68
CA SER A 108 -0.91 -5.49 -3.84
C SER A 108 -0.85 -4.46 -4.96
N TYR A 109 -0.79 -4.93 -6.19
CA TYR A 109 -0.88 -4.09 -7.38
C TYR A 109 -1.41 -4.89 -8.58
N GLN A 110 -1.88 -4.18 -9.60
CA GLN A 110 -2.34 -4.77 -10.85
C GLN A 110 -1.31 -4.53 -11.95
N LYS A 111 -1.15 -5.51 -12.82
CA LYS A 111 -0.27 -5.44 -14.00
C LYS A 111 -0.91 -6.20 -15.17
N ALA A 112 -0.81 -5.64 -16.37
CA ALA A 112 -1.20 -6.35 -17.58
C ALA A 112 -0.20 -7.50 -17.88
N ASP A 113 -0.72 -8.62 -18.32
CA ASP A 113 0.10 -9.70 -18.89
C ASP A 113 0.43 -9.43 -20.38
N SER A 114 1.17 -10.32 -21.01
CA SER A 114 1.58 -10.20 -22.43
C SER A 114 0.40 -10.19 -23.41
N THR A 115 -0.80 -10.58 -22.97
CA THR A 115 -2.03 -10.57 -23.76
C THR A 115 -2.93 -9.37 -23.47
N GLY A 116 -2.48 -8.46 -22.59
CA GLY A 116 -3.24 -7.29 -22.15
C GLY A 116 -4.27 -7.57 -21.05
N ASN A 117 -4.35 -8.80 -20.53
CA ASN A 117 -5.23 -9.10 -19.42
C ASN A 117 -4.60 -8.65 -18.10
N MET A 118 -5.36 -7.91 -17.31
CA MET A 118 -4.91 -7.50 -15.98
C MET A 118 -4.81 -8.70 -15.05
N LYS A 119 -3.77 -8.74 -14.24
CA LYS A 119 -3.61 -9.68 -13.13
C LYS A 119 -3.26 -8.93 -11.86
N THR A 120 -3.72 -9.43 -10.74
CA THR A 120 -3.37 -8.90 -9.42
C THR A 120 -2.16 -9.65 -8.88
N ILE A 121 -1.20 -8.91 -8.38
CA ILE A 121 0.03 -9.42 -7.78
C ILE A 121 0.06 -8.98 -6.33
N LEU A 122 0.27 -9.92 -5.43
CA LEU A 122 0.60 -9.66 -4.03
C LEU A 122 2.10 -9.88 -3.84
N MET A 123 2.80 -8.85 -3.41
CA MET A 123 4.22 -8.90 -3.09
C MET A 123 4.42 -8.85 -1.58
N GLU A 124 5.05 -9.86 -1.01
CA GLU A 124 5.43 -9.87 0.40
C GLU A 124 6.59 -8.90 0.65
N LEU A 125 6.52 -8.10 1.70
CA LEU A 125 7.53 -7.12 2.07
C LEU A 125 8.26 -7.56 3.37
N PRO A 126 9.57 -7.44 3.46
CA PRO A 126 10.53 -6.93 2.47
C PRO A 126 11.08 -7.98 1.51
N SER A 127 10.63 -9.23 1.56
CA SER A 127 11.21 -10.35 0.81
C SER A 127 11.09 -10.19 -0.71
N GLY A 128 10.09 -9.46 -1.18
CA GLY A 128 9.80 -9.29 -2.60
C GLY A 128 9.16 -10.54 -3.26
N ILE A 129 8.79 -11.56 -2.47
CA ILE A 129 8.13 -12.77 -2.99
C ILE A 129 6.77 -12.39 -3.55
N LYS A 130 6.51 -12.78 -4.81
CA LYS A 130 5.29 -12.43 -5.53
C LYS A 130 4.38 -13.63 -5.68
N LYS A 131 3.07 -13.40 -5.50
CA LYS A 131 1.99 -14.34 -5.84
C LYS A 131 1.06 -13.67 -6.83
N GLU A 132 0.70 -14.36 -7.90
CA GLU A 132 -0.12 -13.82 -8.98
C GLU A 132 -1.48 -14.51 -9.03
N TRP A 133 -2.53 -13.72 -9.30
CA TRP A 133 -3.89 -14.18 -9.54
C TRP A 133 -4.41 -13.66 -10.86
N LYS A 134 -5.06 -14.51 -11.63
CA LYS A 134 -5.67 -14.11 -12.91
C LYS A 134 -6.91 -13.24 -12.69
N TYR A 135 -7.07 -12.24 -13.50
CA TYR A 135 -7.97 -11.08 -13.41
C TYR A 135 -9.47 -11.34 -13.19
N LYS A 136 -10.02 -12.50 -13.45
CA LYS A 136 -11.49 -12.70 -13.34
C LYS A 136 -12.05 -12.56 -11.92
N GLU A 137 -11.19 -12.38 -10.94
CA GLU A 137 -11.57 -12.22 -9.55
C GLU A 137 -11.12 -10.83 -9.07
N SER A 138 -12.06 -9.97 -8.71
CA SER A 138 -11.75 -8.75 -7.96
C SER A 138 -11.11 -9.16 -6.63
N PHE A 139 -9.78 -9.17 -6.59
CA PHE A 139 -9.03 -9.63 -5.43
C PHE A 139 -8.77 -8.44 -4.51
N ARG A 140 -9.21 -8.55 -3.26
CA ARG A 140 -8.97 -7.54 -2.23
C ARG A 140 -8.48 -8.23 -0.96
N PRO A 141 -7.20 -8.10 -0.59
CA PRO A 141 -6.72 -8.53 0.72
C PRO A 141 -7.46 -7.81 1.84
N VAL A 142 -7.65 -8.51 2.96
CA VAL A 142 -8.36 -7.97 4.12
C VAL A 142 -7.33 -7.64 5.20
N ASN A 143 -7.19 -6.35 5.50
CA ASN A 143 -6.24 -5.86 6.50
C ASN A 143 -6.41 -6.57 7.85
N GLY A 144 -5.30 -6.86 8.52
CA GLY A 144 -5.29 -7.52 9.82
C GLY A 144 -5.64 -9.01 9.79
N THR A 145 -5.83 -9.60 8.58
CA THR A 145 -6.15 -11.02 8.42
C THR A 145 -5.26 -11.68 7.36
N PRO A 146 -5.07 -13.00 7.39
CA PRO A 146 -4.37 -13.72 6.34
C PRO A 146 -5.24 -14.03 5.11
N TYR A 147 -6.35 -13.32 4.92
CA TYR A 147 -7.33 -13.61 3.87
C TYR A 147 -7.44 -12.49 2.85
N SER A 148 -7.91 -12.87 1.67
CA SER A 148 -8.44 -11.96 0.65
C SER A 148 -9.89 -12.30 0.36
N VAL A 149 -10.63 -11.30 -0.13
CA VAL A 149 -11.98 -11.48 -0.64
C VAL A 149 -12.03 -11.11 -2.12
N SER A 150 -12.83 -11.85 -2.86
CA SER A 150 -13.13 -11.54 -4.26
C SER A 150 -14.60 -11.84 -4.56
N VAL A 151 -15.20 -11.09 -5.48
CA VAL A 151 -16.56 -11.36 -5.97
C VAL A 151 -16.46 -11.78 -7.42
N THR A 152 -16.98 -12.97 -7.71
CA THR A 152 -17.03 -13.54 -9.04
C THR A 152 -18.48 -13.68 -9.49
N ASN A 153 -18.81 -13.24 -10.70
CA ASN A 153 -20.10 -13.55 -11.28
C ASN A 153 -20.09 -14.98 -11.83
N VAL A 154 -20.98 -15.82 -11.32
CA VAL A 154 -21.23 -17.16 -11.83
C VAL A 154 -22.30 -17.04 -12.92
N PRO A 155 -21.99 -17.37 -14.18
CA PRO A 155 -22.92 -17.24 -15.27
C PRO A 155 -24.12 -18.19 -15.11
N LYS A 156 -25.21 -17.88 -15.78
CA LYS A 156 -26.40 -18.74 -15.84
C LYS A 156 -26.02 -20.10 -16.42
N ASP A 157 -26.40 -21.15 -15.73
CA ASP A 157 -26.35 -22.51 -16.26
C ASP A 157 -27.70 -22.84 -16.89
N THR A 158 -27.73 -22.90 -18.22
CA THR A 158 -28.97 -23.18 -18.99
C THR A 158 -29.35 -24.66 -18.95
N VAL A 159 -28.42 -25.56 -18.72
CA VAL A 159 -28.66 -27.00 -18.65
C VAL A 159 -29.35 -27.39 -17.36
N ASN A 160 -28.82 -26.85 -16.22
CA ASN A 160 -29.35 -27.14 -14.89
C ASN A 160 -30.34 -26.07 -14.39
N HIS A 161 -30.75 -25.13 -15.26
CA HIS A 161 -31.67 -24.04 -14.94
C HIS A 161 -31.24 -23.17 -13.73
N VAL A 162 -29.93 -23.06 -13.45
CA VAL A 162 -29.41 -22.23 -12.39
C VAL A 162 -29.25 -20.79 -12.88
N PRO A 163 -29.91 -19.80 -12.26
CA PRO A 163 -29.72 -18.40 -12.64
C PRO A 163 -28.31 -17.91 -12.31
N SER A 164 -27.86 -16.85 -13.02
CA SER A 164 -26.60 -16.21 -12.67
C SER A 164 -26.64 -15.62 -11.26
N PHE A 165 -25.53 -15.71 -10.56
CA PHE A 165 -25.39 -15.16 -9.21
C PHE A 165 -23.97 -14.71 -8.95
N ASN A 166 -23.82 -13.84 -7.95
CA ASN A 166 -22.51 -13.47 -7.45
C ASN A 166 -22.05 -14.43 -6.36
N ARG A 167 -20.81 -14.83 -6.45
CA ARG A 167 -20.11 -15.68 -5.46
C ARG A 167 -19.03 -14.85 -4.78
N LEU A 168 -19.05 -14.80 -3.46
CA LEU A 168 -17.92 -14.29 -2.70
C LEU A 168 -16.95 -15.45 -2.41
N VAL A 169 -15.69 -15.22 -2.70
CA VAL A 169 -14.60 -16.16 -2.42
C VAL A 169 -13.70 -15.54 -1.36
N VAL A 170 -13.59 -16.19 -0.22
CA VAL A 170 -12.63 -15.86 0.85
C VAL A 170 -11.46 -16.80 0.72
N ARG A 171 -10.28 -16.29 0.39
CA ARG A 171 -9.09 -17.11 0.15
C ARG A 171 -8.01 -16.82 1.17
N HIS A 172 -7.44 -17.86 1.76
CA HIS A 172 -6.27 -17.72 2.62
C HIS A 172 -5.03 -17.46 1.79
N LEU A 173 -4.36 -16.31 2.02
CA LEU A 173 -3.26 -15.80 1.18
C LEU A 173 -2.03 -16.74 1.14
N LYS A 174 -1.74 -17.41 2.25
CA LYS A 174 -0.58 -18.29 2.35
C LYS A 174 -0.84 -19.70 1.79
N THR A 175 -1.95 -20.31 2.18
CA THR A 175 -2.26 -21.71 1.81
C THR A 175 -3.02 -21.84 0.49
N GLY A 176 -3.70 -20.78 0.03
CA GLY A 176 -4.59 -20.80 -1.13
C GLY A 176 -5.96 -21.43 -0.87
N THR A 177 -6.21 -21.96 0.35
CA THR A 177 -7.52 -22.53 0.72
C THR A 177 -8.61 -21.48 0.55
N ALA A 178 -9.72 -21.86 -0.08
CA ALA A 178 -10.82 -20.95 -0.36
C ALA A 178 -12.14 -21.42 0.27
N PHE A 179 -12.87 -20.45 0.83
CA PHE A 179 -14.25 -20.59 1.28
C PHE A 179 -15.14 -19.82 0.31
N GLN A 180 -16.31 -20.34 0.00
CA GLN A 180 -17.21 -19.74 -0.99
C GLN A 180 -18.59 -19.50 -0.39
N ILE A 181 -19.17 -18.35 -0.72
CA ILE A 181 -20.52 -17.96 -0.34
C ILE A 181 -21.28 -17.62 -1.61
N ASP A 182 -22.24 -18.45 -1.97
CA ASP A 182 -23.04 -18.27 -3.19
C ASP A 182 -24.23 -17.34 -2.98
N SER A 183 -24.70 -16.78 -4.09
CA SER A 183 -25.88 -15.93 -4.16
C SER A 183 -25.79 -14.67 -3.30
N ILE A 184 -24.59 -14.08 -3.24
CA ILE A 184 -24.39 -12.87 -2.48
C ILE A 184 -24.98 -11.66 -3.22
N GLY A 185 -25.74 -10.83 -2.52
CA GLY A 185 -26.25 -9.57 -3.04
C GLY A 185 -25.34 -8.40 -2.73
N TYR A 186 -25.06 -8.21 -1.47
CA TYR A 186 -24.21 -7.18 -0.92
C TYR A 186 -23.46 -7.73 0.29
N TYR A 187 -22.27 -7.22 0.59
CA TYR A 187 -21.51 -7.58 1.79
C TYR A 187 -20.72 -6.38 2.31
N THR A 188 -20.43 -6.42 3.60
CA THR A 188 -19.44 -5.56 4.25
C THR A 188 -18.60 -6.34 5.24
N LEU A 189 -17.36 -5.93 5.39
CA LEU A 189 -16.45 -6.49 6.38
C LEU A 189 -16.54 -5.66 7.66
N TYR A 190 -16.51 -6.32 8.78
CA TYR A 190 -16.63 -5.72 10.10
C TYR A 190 -15.55 -6.28 11.04
N ASN A 191 -15.28 -5.60 12.15
CA ASN A 191 -14.28 -6.02 13.14
C ASN A 191 -12.91 -6.28 12.49
N GLU A 192 -12.37 -5.25 11.84
CA GLU A 192 -11.07 -5.31 11.13
C GLU A 192 -10.99 -6.46 10.10
N GLY A 193 -12.12 -6.76 9.47
CA GLY A 193 -12.20 -7.82 8.46
C GLY A 193 -12.31 -9.24 9.01
N ARG A 194 -12.39 -9.43 10.34
CA ARG A 194 -12.53 -10.76 10.96
C ARG A 194 -13.94 -11.32 10.83
N SER A 195 -14.91 -10.44 10.62
CA SER A 195 -16.33 -10.78 10.49
C SER A 195 -16.91 -10.23 9.21
N ILE A 196 -17.96 -10.84 8.72
CA ILE A 196 -18.69 -10.43 7.52
C ILE A 196 -20.18 -10.37 7.79
N ILE A 197 -20.81 -9.32 7.28
CA ILE A 197 -22.26 -9.20 7.16
C ILE A 197 -22.59 -9.23 5.68
N PHE A 198 -23.54 -10.02 5.26
CA PHE A 198 -23.92 -10.11 3.86
C PHE A 198 -25.39 -10.42 3.64
N VAL A 199 -25.93 -9.99 2.51
CA VAL A 199 -27.24 -10.36 2.06
C VAL A 199 -27.13 -11.55 1.13
N ARG A 200 -27.74 -12.67 1.47
CA ARG A 200 -27.88 -13.85 0.60
C ARG A 200 -29.21 -13.78 -0.14
N ARG A 201 -29.17 -13.84 -1.45
CA ARG A 201 -30.36 -13.95 -2.29
C ARG A 201 -30.87 -15.39 -2.32
N GLN A 202 -32.15 -15.57 -2.05
CA GLN A 202 -32.80 -16.88 -2.03
C GLN A 202 -34.01 -16.90 -2.98
N ALA A 203 -34.52 -18.08 -3.28
CA ALA A 203 -35.69 -18.21 -4.15
C ALA A 203 -36.95 -17.51 -3.59
N LYS A 204 -37.10 -17.51 -2.27
CA LYS A 204 -38.25 -16.96 -1.54
C LYS A 204 -37.92 -15.71 -0.71
N GLY A 205 -37.00 -14.85 -1.19
CA GLY A 205 -36.66 -13.62 -0.48
C GLY A 205 -35.16 -13.45 -0.27
N ASN A 206 -34.77 -12.57 0.66
CA ASN A 206 -33.40 -12.30 0.99
C ASN A 206 -33.13 -12.63 2.47
N ALA A 207 -31.96 -13.13 2.78
CA ALA A 207 -31.49 -13.35 4.14
C ALA A 207 -30.32 -12.44 4.47
N LEU A 208 -30.39 -11.74 5.60
CA LEU A 208 -29.24 -11.04 6.17
C LEU A 208 -28.48 -12.00 7.05
N CYS A 209 -27.23 -12.23 6.73
CA CYS A 209 -26.35 -13.18 7.41
C CYS A 209 -25.15 -12.49 8.02
N TYR A 210 -24.68 -13.02 9.14
CA TYR A 210 -23.50 -12.54 9.86
C TYR A 210 -22.68 -13.73 10.38
N GLY A 211 -21.37 -13.54 10.47
CA GLY A 211 -20.46 -14.51 11.08
C GLY A 211 -19.00 -14.19 10.89
N PRO A 212 -18.12 -15.06 11.36
CA PRO A 212 -16.70 -14.98 11.07
C PRO A 212 -16.46 -14.99 9.55
N LEU A 213 -15.37 -14.37 9.08
CA LEU A 213 -15.04 -14.28 7.65
C LEU A 213 -15.03 -15.65 6.94
N THR A 214 -14.66 -16.72 7.65
CA THR A 214 -14.61 -18.09 7.12
C THR A 214 -15.77 -18.98 7.58
N GLY A 215 -16.82 -18.40 8.19
CA GLY A 215 -17.99 -19.12 8.73
C GLY A 215 -17.74 -19.79 10.10
N PRO A 216 -18.77 -20.38 10.72
CA PRO A 216 -20.13 -20.49 10.23
C PRO A 216 -20.93 -19.18 10.27
N TYR A 217 -21.99 -19.09 9.45
CA TYR A 217 -22.81 -17.89 9.32
C TYR A 217 -24.19 -18.11 9.95
N GLN A 218 -24.69 -17.07 10.63
CA GLN A 218 -26.03 -17.04 11.24
C GLN A 218 -26.93 -16.14 10.39
N THR A 219 -28.17 -16.54 10.21
CA THR A 219 -29.21 -15.68 9.62
C THR A 219 -29.80 -14.80 10.71
N ILE A 220 -29.65 -13.49 10.58
CA ILE A 220 -30.17 -12.51 11.55
C ILE A 220 -31.60 -12.11 11.18
N TYR A 221 -31.87 -11.99 9.88
CA TYR A 221 -33.17 -11.56 9.36
C TYR A 221 -33.44 -12.28 8.04
N GLN A 222 -34.72 -12.59 7.78
CA GLN A 222 -35.16 -13.15 6.52
C GLN A 222 -36.43 -12.42 6.05
N SER A 223 -36.35 -11.83 4.85
CA SER A 223 -37.51 -11.25 4.17
C SER A 223 -38.30 -12.33 3.45
N ALA A 224 -39.61 -12.28 3.59
CA ALA A 224 -40.51 -13.16 2.87
C ALA A 224 -40.76 -12.71 1.41
N VAL A 225 -40.40 -11.47 1.07
CA VAL A 225 -40.68 -10.85 -0.24
C VAL A 225 -39.40 -10.71 -1.05
N LYS A 226 -39.37 -11.29 -2.24
CA LYS A 226 -38.18 -11.32 -3.13
C LYS A 226 -37.66 -9.94 -3.55
N LYS A 227 -38.49 -8.90 -3.50
CA LYS A 227 -38.15 -7.54 -3.97
C LYS A 227 -37.83 -6.54 -2.86
N GLU A 228 -37.94 -6.91 -1.58
CA GLU A 228 -37.56 -6.00 -0.49
C GLU A 228 -36.05 -5.82 -0.49
N PRO A 229 -35.57 -4.58 -0.63
CA PRO A 229 -34.16 -4.29 -0.43
C PRO A 229 -33.82 -4.49 1.06
N VAL A 230 -32.91 -5.39 1.35
CA VAL A 230 -32.29 -5.46 2.69
C VAL A 230 -31.08 -4.57 2.62
N SER A 231 -31.17 -3.43 3.30
CA SER A 231 -30.05 -2.51 3.50
C SER A 231 -29.71 -2.46 4.99
N PHE A 232 -28.45 -2.25 5.30
CA PHE A 232 -27.96 -2.03 6.65
C PHE A 232 -26.86 -0.97 6.63
N SER A 233 -26.80 -0.15 7.66
CA SER A 233 -25.65 0.71 7.97
C SER A 233 -24.99 0.21 9.25
N LEU A 234 -23.68 0.39 9.34
CA LEU A 234 -22.91 0.19 10.54
C LEU A 234 -22.53 1.59 11.01
N ASP A 235 -23.04 1.98 12.18
CA ASP A 235 -22.68 3.22 12.87
C ASP A 235 -21.34 3.04 13.61
#